data_f875fc5eef6bd61bc22b458b0ce1f718
#
_entry.id   f875fc5eef6bd61bc22b458b0ce1f718
#
_cell.length_a   1.000
_cell.length_b   1.000
_cell.length_c   1.000
_cell.angle_alpha   90.00
_cell.angle_beta   90.00
_cell.angle_gamma   90.00
#
_symmetry.space_group_name_H-M   'P 1'
#
loop_
_entity.id
_entity.type
_entity.pdbx_description
1 polymer ?
#
loop_
_entity_poly.entity_id
_entity_poly.type
_entity_poly.pdbx_seq_one_letter_code
_entity_poly.pdbx_strand_id
1 'polypeptide(L)'
;FGLCKGNVYDSEKADALWKELLLNQFHDILPGSSIGRVYEEARKAVGGVIETANKQADIYMSQLVTKENENDVTLFNSFGFERKTVVELPEAFADGAKTFEGEEVFVEKTPFGVKAWVTIPPCGAVTLVPYKKKNVEQKAVSAEKTTDGIALENSQVRVKINKKGEVTSFVLKESGREFAADALNRFHFYKDVPRMFDAWDIDSNYREQELEGAFDVCTELVADGIE
;
A
#
# COMPACT_ATOMS: atom_id res chain seq x y z
N PHE A 1 -0.02 -11.34 19.52
CA PHE A 1 -0.93 -10.49 20.32
C PHE A 1 -1.93 -11.33 21.12
N GLY A 2 -2.65 -12.27 20.52
CA GLY A 2 -3.65 -13.08 21.24
C GLY A 2 -3.10 -13.79 22.47
N LEU A 3 -1.90 -14.35 22.38
CA LEU A 3 -1.24 -15.05 23.48
C LEU A 3 -0.94 -14.15 24.69
N CYS A 4 -0.71 -12.85 24.49
CA CYS A 4 -0.45 -11.89 25.56
C CYS A 4 -1.63 -11.76 26.56
N LYS A 5 -2.84 -12.13 26.14
CA LYS A 5 -4.05 -12.11 26.98
C LYS A 5 -4.51 -13.51 27.37
N GLY A 6 -3.64 -14.52 27.22
CA GLY A 6 -3.97 -15.91 27.57
C GLY A 6 -4.97 -16.58 26.64
N ASN A 7 -5.18 -16.04 25.45
CA ASN A 7 -6.02 -16.72 24.46
C ASN A 7 -5.36 -18.01 24.00
N VAL A 8 -6.16 -19.05 23.85
CA VAL A 8 -5.68 -20.31 23.27
C VAL A 8 -5.66 -20.14 21.75
N TYR A 9 -4.52 -20.43 21.16
CA TYR A 9 -4.37 -20.47 19.71
C TYR A 9 -5.11 -21.69 19.16
N ASP A 10 -6.09 -21.44 18.30
CA ASP A 10 -6.82 -22.49 17.60
C ASP A 10 -5.98 -23.02 16.44
N SER A 11 -5.13 -23.99 16.75
CA SER A 11 -4.19 -24.58 15.79
C SER A 11 -4.89 -25.35 14.68
N GLU A 12 -6.03 -25.99 14.96
CA GLU A 12 -6.79 -26.76 13.96
C GLU A 12 -7.41 -25.83 12.92
N LYS A 13 -8.00 -24.75 13.38
CA LYS A 13 -8.56 -23.73 12.49
C LYS A 13 -7.48 -23.03 11.66
N ALA A 14 -6.35 -22.69 12.28
CA ALA A 14 -5.24 -22.07 11.57
C ALA A 14 -4.64 -23.02 10.53
N ASP A 15 -4.46 -24.29 10.85
CA ASP A 15 -3.99 -25.32 9.93
C ASP A 15 -4.94 -25.49 8.73
N ALA A 16 -6.25 -25.47 8.97
CA ALA A 16 -7.24 -25.53 7.89
C ALA A 16 -7.13 -24.31 6.95
N LEU A 17 -6.98 -23.09 7.49
CA LEU A 17 -6.79 -21.87 6.70
C LEU A 17 -5.50 -21.91 5.89
N TRP A 18 -4.41 -22.39 6.49
CA TRP A 18 -3.12 -22.54 5.80
C TRP A 18 -3.20 -23.56 4.67
N LYS A 19 -3.85 -24.70 4.87
CA LYS A 19 -4.05 -25.71 3.82
C LYS A 19 -4.84 -25.16 2.65
N GLU A 20 -5.92 -24.42 2.92
CA GLU A 20 -6.72 -23.75 1.89
C GLU A 20 -5.90 -22.71 1.10
N LEU A 21 -5.12 -21.87 1.80
CA LEU A 21 -4.25 -20.89 1.16
C LEU A 21 -3.19 -21.56 0.30
N LEU A 22 -2.50 -22.58 0.84
CA LEU A 22 -1.41 -23.26 0.14
C LEU A 22 -1.91 -24.04 -1.08
N LEU A 23 -3.10 -24.63 -1.01
CA LEU A 23 -3.72 -25.28 -2.16
C LEU A 23 -3.92 -24.28 -3.31
N ASN A 24 -4.35 -23.06 -3.00
CA ASN A 24 -4.55 -22.02 -4.01
C ASN A 24 -3.25 -21.35 -4.49
N GLN A 25 -2.10 -21.72 -3.93
CA GLN A 25 -0.77 -21.35 -4.46
C GLN A 25 -0.20 -22.37 -5.47
N PHE A 26 -1.03 -23.28 -5.96
CA PHE A 26 -0.64 -24.25 -6.97
C PHE A 26 -0.10 -23.56 -8.23
N HIS A 27 0.86 -24.22 -8.90
CA HIS A 27 1.65 -23.62 -9.99
C HIS A 27 0.82 -23.18 -11.22
N ASP A 28 -0.39 -23.66 -11.39
CA ASP A 28 -1.32 -23.20 -12.44
C ASP A 28 -2.32 -22.15 -11.95
N ILE A 29 -2.44 -21.93 -10.65
CA ILE A 29 -3.32 -20.90 -10.08
C ILE A 29 -2.57 -19.57 -9.93
N LEU A 30 -1.40 -19.57 -9.29
CA LEU A 30 -0.59 -18.35 -9.06
C LEU A 30 -0.22 -17.62 -10.36
N PRO A 31 0.26 -18.30 -11.42
CA PRO A 31 0.71 -17.62 -12.66
C PRO A 31 -0.43 -17.16 -13.56
N GLY A 32 -1.66 -17.53 -13.29
CA GLY A 32 -2.78 -17.15 -14.14
C GLY A 32 -3.09 -18.10 -15.30
N SER A 33 -2.57 -19.34 -15.28
CA SER A 33 -2.66 -20.29 -16.38
C SER A 33 -3.74 -21.38 -16.22
N SER A 34 -4.66 -21.21 -15.28
CA SER A 34 -5.82 -22.08 -15.09
C SER A 34 -7.06 -21.59 -15.86
N ILE A 35 -8.08 -22.44 -15.94
CA ILE A 35 -9.36 -22.10 -16.54
C ILE A 35 -10.20 -21.19 -15.62
N GLY A 36 -11.14 -20.44 -16.19
CA GLY A 36 -11.96 -19.45 -15.46
C GLY A 36 -12.65 -20.01 -14.22
N ARG A 37 -13.20 -21.23 -14.28
CA ARG A 37 -13.83 -21.88 -13.13
C ARG A 37 -12.90 -22.02 -11.93
N VAL A 38 -11.63 -22.37 -12.16
CA VAL A 38 -10.63 -22.49 -11.08
C VAL A 38 -10.41 -21.16 -10.38
N TYR A 39 -10.40 -20.04 -11.13
CA TYR A 39 -10.27 -18.70 -10.53
C TYR A 39 -11.50 -18.26 -9.76
N GLU A 40 -12.70 -18.65 -10.17
CA GLU A 40 -13.92 -18.41 -9.39
C GLU A 40 -13.85 -19.13 -8.03
N GLU A 41 -13.44 -20.41 -8.06
CA GLU A 41 -13.27 -21.22 -6.85
C GLU A 41 -12.15 -20.68 -5.95
N ALA A 42 -10.98 -20.33 -6.53
CA ALA A 42 -9.83 -19.78 -5.81
C ALA A 42 -10.15 -18.43 -5.15
N ARG A 43 -10.82 -17.51 -5.84
CA ARG A 43 -11.24 -16.22 -5.26
C ARG A 43 -12.16 -16.41 -4.07
N LYS A 44 -13.09 -17.35 -4.16
CA LYS A 44 -14.01 -17.67 -3.05
C LYS A 44 -13.24 -18.27 -1.86
N ALA A 45 -12.36 -19.23 -2.11
CA ALA A 45 -11.58 -19.91 -1.09
C ALA A 45 -10.63 -18.92 -0.37
N VAL A 46 -9.80 -18.21 -1.11
CA VAL A 46 -8.86 -17.22 -0.56
C VAL A 46 -9.60 -16.06 0.12
N GLY A 47 -10.71 -15.59 -0.45
CA GLY A 47 -11.58 -14.59 0.19
C GLY A 47 -12.10 -15.05 1.55
N GLY A 48 -12.53 -16.32 1.68
CA GLY A 48 -12.94 -16.92 2.95
C GLY A 48 -11.79 -17.02 3.97
N VAL A 49 -10.58 -17.34 3.51
CA VAL A 49 -9.37 -17.34 4.36
C VAL A 49 -9.10 -15.94 4.90
N ILE A 50 -9.09 -14.93 4.03
CA ILE A 50 -8.83 -13.53 4.40
C ILE A 50 -9.88 -13.05 5.41
N GLU A 51 -11.16 -13.26 5.13
CA GLU A 51 -12.25 -12.85 6.03
C GLU A 51 -12.12 -13.49 7.41
N THR A 52 -11.84 -14.80 7.45
CA THR A 52 -11.72 -15.54 8.71
C THR A 52 -10.49 -15.10 9.50
N ALA A 53 -9.35 -14.90 8.83
CA ALA A 53 -8.11 -14.44 9.46
C ALA A 53 -8.28 -13.03 10.02
N ASN A 54 -8.88 -12.10 9.27
CA ASN A 54 -9.15 -10.73 9.72
C ASN A 54 -10.09 -10.71 10.94
N LYS A 55 -11.18 -11.45 10.91
CA LYS A 55 -12.08 -11.56 12.08
C LYS A 55 -11.34 -12.05 13.33
N GLN A 56 -10.45 -13.02 13.18
CA GLN A 56 -9.67 -13.53 14.30
C GLN A 56 -8.65 -12.50 14.80
N ALA A 57 -7.99 -11.77 13.88
CA ALA A 57 -7.09 -10.68 14.22
C ALA A 57 -7.82 -9.56 14.99
N ASP A 58 -9.00 -9.15 14.52
CA ASP A 58 -9.81 -8.12 15.16
C ASP A 58 -10.22 -8.51 16.59
N ILE A 59 -10.60 -9.77 16.81
CA ILE A 59 -10.93 -10.30 18.15
C ILE A 59 -9.72 -10.17 19.09
N TYR A 60 -8.52 -10.54 18.64
CA TYR A 60 -7.32 -10.47 19.47
C TYR A 60 -6.86 -9.03 19.70
N MET A 61 -6.88 -8.20 18.65
CA MET A 61 -6.49 -6.80 18.76
C MET A 61 -7.44 -6.01 19.68
N SER A 62 -8.75 -6.24 19.58
CA SER A 62 -9.74 -5.54 20.41
C SER A 62 -9.54 -5.78 21.91
N GLN A 63 -8.96 -6.91 22.30
CA GLN A 63 -8.63 -7.22 23.70
C GLN A 63 -7.39 -6.49 24.23
N LEU A 64 -6.56 -5.97 23.31
CA LEU A 64 -5.32 -5.26 23.61
C LEU A 64 -5.49 -3.74 23.54
N VAL A 65 -6.58 -3.28 22.95
CA VAL A 65 -6.85 -1.85 22.80
C VAL A 65 -7.18 -1.25 24.14
N THR A 66 -6.43 -0.21 24.54
CA THR A 66 -6.79 0.68 25.63
C THR A 66 -7.32 1.97 25.01
N LYS A 67 -8.63 2.19 25.08
CA LYS A 67 -9.28 3.43 24.64
C LYS A 67 -9.79 4.18 25.86
N GLU A 68 -9.44 5.46 25.95
CA GLU A 68 -10.09 6.36 26.90
C GLU A 68 -11.28 7.07 26.24
N ASN A 69 -11.22 7.25 24.92
CA ASN A 69 -12.25 7.92 24.13
C ASN A 69 -12.60 7.11 22.88
N GLU A 70 -13.79 7.32 22.34
CA GLU A 70 -14.26 6.63 21.13
C GLU A 70 -13.40 6.91 19.89
N ASN A 71 -12.79 8.10 19.85
CA ASN A 71 -11.96 8.52 18.72
C ASN A 71 -10.52 8.02 18.80
N ASP A 72 -10.11 7.37 19.87
CA ASP A 72 -8.74 6.86 19.99
C ASP A 72 -8.49 5.72 19.01
N VAL A 73 -7.34 5.75 18.34
CA VAL A 73 -6.94 4.74 17.33
C VAL A 73 -5.69 4.03 17.79
N THR A 74 -5.75 2.70 17.93
CA THR A 74 -4.59 1.87 18.25
C THR A 74 -4.09 1.19 16.99
N LEU A 75 -2.82 1.40 16.69
CA LEU A 75 -2.11 0.82 15.55
C LEU A 75 -1.20 -0.30 16.05
N PHE A 76 -1.19 -1.42 15.34
CA PHE A 76 -0.40 -2.60 15.69
C PHE A 76 0.68 -2.89 14.66
N ASN A 77 1.85 -3.29 15.13
CA ASN A 77 2.94 -3.76 14.30
C ASN A 77 3.25 -5.23 14.65
N SER A 78 3.02 -6.12 13.71
CA SER A 78 3.30 -7.56 13.86
C SER A 78 4.74 -7.95 13.48
N PHE A 79 5.54 -7.01 12.94
CA PHE A 79 6.93 -7.28 12.57
C PHE A 79 7.87 -7.16 13.76
N GLY A 80 8.96 -7.92 13.73
CA GLY A 80 10.02 -7.88 14.74
C GLY A 80 10.96 -6.65 14.65
N PHE A 81 10.62 -5.64 13.87
CA PHE A 81 11.36 -4.39 13.72
C PHE A 81 10.42 -3.18 13.79
N GLU A 82 10.98 -2.03 14.17
CA GLU A 82 10.26 -0.76 14.19
C GLU A 82 9.72 -0.42 12.79
N ARG A 83 8.49 0.01 12.73
CA ARG A 83 7.84 0.40 11.48
C ARG A 83 7.52 1.89 11.47
N LYS A 84 8.12 2.62 10.53
CA LYS A 84 7.76 4.00 10.20
C LYS A 84 6.87 3.98 8.97
N THR A 85 5.67 4.53 9.07
CA THR A 85 4.68 4.42 8.00
C THR A 85 3.66 5.56 8.06
N VAL A 86 3.07 5.85 6.91
CA VAL A 86 1.89 6.70 6.83
C VAL A 86 0.64 5.85 7.07
N VAL A 87 -0.28 6.36 7.87
CA VAL A 87 -1.57 5.73 8.15
C VAL A 87 -2.70 6.71 7.90
N GLU A 88 -3.84 6.18 7.50
CA GLU A 88 -5.07 6.95 7.41
C GLU A 88 -5.78 6.98 8.77
N LEU A 89 -6.19 8.18 9.18
CA LEU A 89 -6.88 8.41 10.45
C LEU A 89 -8.29 8.96 10.22
N PRO A 90 -9.21 8.77 11.17
CA PRO A 90 -10.51 9.42 11.15
C PRO A 90 -10.42 10.95 11.12
N GLU A 91 -11.47 11.62 10.62
CA GLU A 91 -11.54 13.08 10.52
C GLU A 91 -11.33 13.79 11.88
N ALA A 92 -11.62 13.12 13.00
CA ALA A 92 -11.37 13.65 14.35
C ALA A 92 -9.90 14.03 14.60
N PHE A 93 -8.98 13.52 13.78
CA PHE A 93 -7.55 13.82 13.85
C PHE A 93 -7.10 14.96 12.93
N ALA A 94 -8.00 15.59 12.19
CA ALA A 94 -7.66 16.63 11.21
C ALA A 94 -6.88 17.83 11.81
N ASP A 95 -7.09 18.14 13.09
CA ASP A 95 -6.40 19.21 13.81
C ASP A 95 -5.03 18.77 14.40
N GLY A 96 -4.72 17.46 14.37
CA GLY A 96 -3.48 16.87 14.86
C GLY A 96 -3.69 15.60 15.67
N ALA A 97 -2.58 14.93 15.98
CA ALA A 97 -2.52 13.73 16.78
C ALA A 97 -1.36 13.77 17.77
N LYS A 98 -1.49 13.03 18.85
CA LYS A 98 -0.37 12.65 19.72
C LYS A 98 -0.50 11.21 20.14
N THR A 99 0.62 10.60 20.56
CA THR A 99 0.57 9.30 21.20
C THR A 99 -0.10 9.41 22.57
N PHE A 100 -0.51 8.29 23.11
CA PHE A 100 -1.08 8.24 24.46
C PHE A 100 -0.07 8.74 25.52
N GLU A 101 1.22 8.54 25.29
CA GLU A 101 2.32 9.03 26.12
C GLU A 101 2.58 10.53 25.97
N GLY A 102 1.92 11.18 25.01
CA GLY A 102 1.97 12.63 24.82
C GLY A 102 2.92 13.12 23.71
N GLU A 103 3.56 12.23 22.96
CA GLU A 103 4.41 12.60 21.83
C GLU A 103 3.56 13.08 20.65
N GLU A 104 3.88 14.25 20.12
CA GLU A 104 3.18 14.79 18.96
C GLU A 104 3.48 13.98 17.70
N VAL A 105 2.44 13.68 16.94
CA VAL A 105 2.51 12.98 15.68
C VAL A 105 2.21 13.94 14.54
N PHE A 106 3.00 13.87 13.47
CA PHE A 106 2.74 14.67 12.28
C PHE A 106 1.47 14.19 11.60
N VAL A 107 0.54 15.11 11.35
CA VAL A 107 -0.75 14.85 10.70
C VAL A 107 -0.96 15.87 9.60
N GLU A 108 -1.47 15.41 8.46
CA GLU A 108 -1.88 16.25 7.34
C GLU A 108 -3.28 15.86 6.88
N LYS A 109 -4.09 16.89 6.58
CA LYS A 109 -5.37 16.71 5.91
C LYS A 109 -5.19 16.85 4.41
N THR A 110 -5.43 15.75 3.69
CA THR A 110 -5.36 15.70 2.23
C THR A 110 -6.77 15.62 1.63
N PRO A 111 -6.93 15.76 0.31
CA PRO A 111 -8.20 15.50 -0.38
C PRO A 111 -8.72 14.05 -0.20
N PHE A 112 -7.84 13.12 0.17
CA PHE A 112 -8.16 11.70 0.37
C PHE A 112 -8.35 11.29 1.82
N GLY A 113 -8.37 12.24 2.76
CA GLY A 113 -8.52 11.98 4.19
C GLY A 113 -7.37 12.52 5.03
N VAL A 114 -7.39 12.19 6.30
CA VAL A 114 -6.37 12.59 7.25
C VAL A 114 -5.26 11.54 7.26
N LYS A 115 -4.03 11.96 7.01
CA LYS A 115 -2.83 11.09 7.01
C LYS A 115 -1.93 11.43 8.18
N ALA A 116 -1.31 10.43 8.78
CA ALA A 116 -0.35 10.63 9.85
C ALA A 116 0.91 9.81 9.61
N TRP A 117 2.07 10.39 9.92
CA TRP A 117 3.35 9.68 9.93
C TRP A 117 3.61 9.14 11.32
N VAL A 118 3.64 7.81 11.46
CA VAL A 118 3.74 7.16 12.76
C VAL A 118 4.93 6.21 12.83
N THR A 119 5.50 6.09 14.03
CA THR A 119 6.48 5.08 14.37
C THR A 119 5.84 4.08 15.32
N ILE A 120 5.84 2.79 14.93
CA ILE A 120 5.22 1.72 15.71
C ILE A 120 6.32 0.74 16.14
N PRO A 121 6.48 0.45 17.44
CA PRO A 121 7.56 -0.40 17.94
C PRO A 121 7.46 -1.85 17.43
N PRO A 122 8.59 -2.61 17.47
CA PRO A 122 8.60 -4.03 17.10
C PRO A 122 7.60 -4.85 17.92
N CYS A 123 6.83 -5.72 17.27
CA CYS A 123 5.81 -6.58 17.90
C CYS A 123 4.94 -5.83 18.91
N GLY A 124 4.67 -4.55 18.65
CA GLY A 124 4.05 -3.62 19.60
C GLY A 124 2.85 -2.89 19.02
N ALA A 125 2.39 -1.91 19.78
CA ALA A 125 1.30 -1.05 19.40
C ALA A 125 1.56 0.40 19.86
N VAL A 126 0.90 1.33 19.19
CA VAL A 126 0.82 2.74 19.59
C VAL A 126 -0.62 3.18 19.53
N THR A 127 -1.09 3.87 20.57
CA THR A 127 -2.42 4.49 20.58
C THR A 127 -2.28 5.97 20.30
N LEU A 128 -3.01 6.43 19.30
CA LEU A 128 -3.11 7.84 18.94
C LEU A 128 -4.41 8.43 19.48
N VAL A 129 -4.31 9.65 19.98
CA VAL A 129 -5.44 10.42 20.45
C VAL A 129 -5.53 11.74 19.68
N PRO A 130 -6.74 12.22 19.34
CA PRO A 130 -6.90 13.52 18.70
C PRO A 130 -6.29 14.63 19.54
N TYR A 131 -5.54 15.52 18.91
CA TYR A 131 -4.84 16.60 19.58
C TYR A 131 -4.90 17.87 18.74
N LYS A 132 -5.23 18.99 19.37
CA LYS A 132 -5.26 20.29 18.69
C LYS A 132 -3.87 20.91 18.66
N LYS A 133 -3.18 20.82 17.53
CA LYS A 133 -1.84 21.35 17.34
C LYS A 133 -1.89 22.83 16.99
N LYS A 134 -0.98 23.64 17.56
CA LYS A 134 -0.63 24.95 17.01
C LYS A 134 0.26 24.72 15.79
N ASN A 135 -0.20 25.13 14.61
CA ASN A 135 0.43 24.95 13.31
C ASN A 135 1.96 24.98 13.32
N VAL A 136 2.57 23.86 12.95
CA VAL A 136 3.94 23.80 12.44
C VAL A 136 3.82 23.15 11.05
N GLU A 137 3.94 23.95 10.00
CA GLU A 137 4.07 23.43 8.63
C GLU A 137 5.41 22.72 8.51
N GLN A 138 5.39 21.42 8.29
CA GLN A 138 6.56 20.65 7.95
C GLN A 138 6.29 19.93 6.64
N LYS A 139 6.66 20.58 5.53
CA LYS A 139 6.60 19.95 4.21
C LYS A 139 7.71 18.91 4.10
N ALA A 140 7.36 17.63 4.09
CA ALA A 140 8.30 16.54 3.85
C ALA A 140 8.53 16.29 2.34
N VAL A 141 7.52 16.57 1.53
CA VAL A 141 7.51 16.44 0.06
C VAL A 141 7.02 17.75 -0.54
N SER A 142 7.63 18.20 -1.62
CA SER A 142 7.10 19.26 -2.47
C SER A 142 6.64 18.70 -3.80
N ALA A 143 5.52 19.19 -4.29
CA ALA A 143 4.98 18.85 -5.58
C ALA A 143 4.64 20.11 -6.37
N GLU A 144 5.13 20.21 -7.60
CA GLU A 144 4.98 21.37 -8.45
C GLU A 144 4.47 20.99 -9.84
N LYS A 145 3.50 21.76 -10.35
CA LYS A 145 3.09 21.68 -11.76
C LYS A 145 4.16 22.35 -12.62
N THR A 146 4.63 21.63 -13.63
CA THR A 146 5.55 22.16 -14.63
C THR A 146 4.87 22.29 -15.98
N THR A 147 5.53 22.91 -16.98
CA THR A 147 5.02 23.00 -18.36
C THR A 147 4.74 21.64 -18.98
N ASP A 148 5.54 20.61 -18.61
CA ASP A 148 5.50 19.29 -19.22
C ASP A 148 4.81 18.23 -18.34
N GLY A 149 4.42 18.58 -17.10
CA GLY A 149 3.81 17.64 -16.18
C GLY A 149 3.95 18.05 -14.72
N ILE A 150 4.53 17.20 -13.89
CA ILE A 150 4.67 17.37 -12.44
C ILE A 150 6.10 17.06 -12.02
N ALA A 151 6.64 17.83 -11.08
CA ALA A 151 7.87 17.52 -10.36
C ALA A 151 7.54 17.24 -8.89
N LEU A 152 8.07 16.13 -8.38
CA LEU A 152 7.97 15.72 -6.98
C LEU A 152 9.37 15.69 -6.39
N GLU A 153 9.52 16.22 -5.19
CA GLU A 153 10.83 16.30 -4.53
C GLU A 153 10.71 16.16 -3.01
N ASN A 154 11.61 15.36 -2.44
CA ASN A 154 11.84 15.31 -0.99
C ASN A 154 13.34 15.46 -0.69
N SER A 155 13.76 15.18 0.54
CA SER A 155 15.18 15.26 0.93
C SER A 155 16.10 14.27 0.20
N GLN A 156 15.56 13.16 -0.33
CA GLN A 156 16.33 12.06 -0.90
C GLN A 156 16.26 11.97 -2.41
N VAL A 157 15.08 12.23 -2.99
CA VAL A 157 14.84 12.02 -4.41
C VAL A 157 14.16 13.23 -5.07
N ARG A 158 14.37 13.37 -6.37
CA ARG A 158 13.60 14.24 -7.25
C ARG A 158 13.08 13.44 -8.43
N VAL A 159 11.79 13.54 -8.70
CA VAL A 159 11.10 12.81 -9.77
C VAL A 159 10.39 13.80 -10.67
N LYS A 160 10.48 13.61 -12.00
CA LYS A 160 9.67 14.34 -12.98
C LYS A 160 8.77 13.40 -13.73
N ILE A 161 7.51 13.75 -13.81
CA ILE A 161 6.46 12.98 -14.48
C ILE A 161 5.88 13.86 -15.58
N ASN A 162 5.82 13.37 -16.82
CA ASN A 162 5.24 14.10 -17.93
C ASN A 162 3.70 13.98 -17.98
N LYS A 163 3.07 14.68 -18.93
CA LYS A 163 1.61 14.66 -19.12
C LYS A 163 1.04 13.29 -19.50
N LYS A 164 1.89 12.35 -19.94
CA LYS A 164 1.52 10.96 -20.25
C LYS A 164 1.66 10.02 -19.05
N GLY A 165 2.00 10.54 -17.86
CA GLY A 165 2.25 9.72 -16.68
C GLY A 165 3.58 8.97 -16.68
N GLU A 166 4.47 9.26 -17.64
CA GLU A 166 5.78 8.66 -17.73
C GLU A 166 6.77 9.40 -16.82
N VAL A 167 7.62 8.65 -16.10
CA VAL A 167 8.70 9.23 -15.31
C VAL A 167 9.89 9.53 -16.22
N THR A 168 10.15 10.81 -16.46
CA THR A 168 11.20 11.28 -17.37
C THR A 168 12.51 11.61 -16.67
N SER A 169 12.52 11.68 -15.35
CA SER A 169 13.72 11.85 -14.52
C SER A 169 13.46 11.27 -13.13
N PHE A 170 14.41 10.52 -12.61
CA PHE A 170 14.41 10.00 -11.26
C PHE A 170 15.82 10.11 -10.67
N VAL A 171 16.08 11.18 -9.93
CA VAL A 171 17.39 11.51 -9.38
C VAL A 171 17.48 11.17 -7.90
N LEU A 172 18.48 10.38 -7.50
CA LEU A 172 18.90 10.23 -6.12
C LEU A 172 19.82 11.40 -5.74
N LYS A 173 19.36 12.26 -4.82
CA LYS A 173 20.05 13.56 -4.51
C LYS A 173 21.41 13.37 -3.87
N GLU A 174 21.59 12.36 -3.03
CA GLU A 174 22.85 12.07 -2.35
C GLU A 174 24.02 11.86 -3.32
N SER A 175 23.78 11.08 -4.38
CA SER A 175 24.80 10.74 -5.39
C SER A 175 24.70 11.57 -6.66
N GLY A 176 23.62 12.33 -6.86
CA GLY A 176 23.28 13.00 -8.11
C GLY A 176 22.96 12.04 -9.26
N ARG A 177 22.78 10.74 -8.97
CA ARG A 177 22.57 9.73 -10.00
C ARG A 177 21.16 9.82 -10.58
N GLU A 178 21.09 9.95 -11.92
CA GLU A 178 19.87 9.79 -12.71
C GLU A 178 19.63 8.30 -13.00
N PHE A 179 18.43 7.82 -12.71
CA PHE A 179 18.02 6.44 -12.95
C PHE A 179 17.14 6.26 -14.21
N ALA A 180 16.57 7.33 -14.73
CA ALA A 180 15.79 7.29 -15.94
C ALA A 180 16.71 7.48 -17.17
N ALA A 181 17.19 6.38 -17.75
CA ALA A 181 17.92 6.42 -19.03
C ALA A 181 17.00 6.71 -20.22
N ASP A 182 15.74 6.34 -20.13
CA ASP A 182 14.59 6.68 -20.97
C ASP A 182 13.38 6.79 -20.07
N ALA A 183 12.21 7.14 -20.61
CA ALA A 183 10.99 7.26 -19.85
C ALA A 183 10.60 5.93 -19.17
N LEU A 184 10.41 5.96 -17.85
CA LEU A 184 9.93 4.86 -17.04
C LEU A 184 8.41 4.92 -16.92
N ASN A 185 7.78 3.87 -16.41
CA ASN A 185 6.32 3.79 -16.28
C ASN A 185 5.58 3.94 -17.63
N ARG A 186 6.21 3.48 -18.71
CA ARG A 186 5.61 3.44 -20.04
C ARG A 186 4.89 2.11 -20.22
N PHE A 187 3.63 2.15 -20.61
CA PHE A 187 2.86 0.94 -20.91
C PHE A 187 2.94 0.62 -22.39
N HIS A 188 3.33 -0.61 -22.69
CA HIS A 188 3.32 -1.18 -24.03
C HIS A 188 2.28 -2.29 -24.08
N PHE A 189 1.45 -2.25 -25.10
CA PHE A 189 0.41 -3.25 -25.34
C PHE A 189 0.71 -4.01 -26.60
N TYR A 190 0.58 -5.29 -26.52
CA TYR A 190 0.86 -6.18 -27.64
C TYR A 190 -0.33 -7.07 -27.91
N LYS A 191 -0.54 -7.41 -29.18
CA LYS A 191 -1.50 -8.43 -29.54
C LYS A 191 -1.00 -9.78 -29.04
N ASP A 192 -1.79 -10.40 -28.18
CA ASP A 192 -1.50 -11.73 -27.64
C ASP A 192 -2.51 -12.74 -28.20
N VAL A 193 -2.12 -13.40 -29.28
CA VAL A 193 -2.90 -14.47 -29.94
C VAL A 193 -1.93 -15.60 -30.28
N PRO A 194 -1.55 -16.40 -29.28
CA PRO A 194 -0.63 -17.49 -29.48
C PRO A 194 -1.25 -18.59 -30.37
N ARG A 195 -0.41 -19.28 -31.09
CA ARG A 195 -0.85 -20.38 -31.98
C ARG A 195 -1.31 -21.61 -31.21
N MET A 196 -0.77 -21.84 -30.03
CA MET A 196 -1.09 -22.94 -29.12
C MET A 196 -1.03 -22.45 -27.66
N PHE A 197 -1.82 -23.07 -26.79
CA PHE A 197 -1.75 -22.88 -25.34
C PHE A 197 -1.88 -21.41 -24.90
N ASP A 198 -2.98 -20.78 -25.24
CA ASP A 198 -3.28 -19.34 -25.01
C ASP A 198 -3.06 -18.81 -23.59
N ALA A 199 -3.13 -19.67 -22.58
CA ALA A 199 -2.81 -19.30 -21.20
C ALA A 199 -1.35 -19.55 -20.80
N TRP A 200 -0.54 -20.19 -21.67
CA TRP A 200 0.81 -20.65 -21.34
C TRP A 200 1.88 -20.08 -22.25
N ASP A 201 1.54 -19.84 -23.50
CA ASP A 201 2.49 -19.38 -24.50
C ASP A 201 2.26 -17.92 -24.88
N ILE A 202 3.38 -17.23 -25.11
CA ILE A 202 3.43 -15.96 -25.82
C ILE A 202 4.30 -16.19 -27.05
N ASP A 203 3.76 -15.96 -28.23
CA ASP A 203 4.52 -16.13 -29.47
C ASP A 203 5.73 -15.20 -29.51
N SER A 204 6.89 -15.71 -29.95
CA SER A 204 8.16 -14.95 -29.92
C SER A 204 8.13 -13.63 -30.70
N ASN A 205 7.21 -13.50 -31.66
CA ASN A 205 7.01 -12.28 -32.46
C ASN A 205 6.01 -11.29 -31.86
N TYR A 206 5.58 -11.45 -30.59
CA TYR A 206 4.62 -10.52 -29.97
C TYR A 206 5.07 -9.06 -30.02
N ARG A 207 6.40 -8.84 -29.93
CA ARG A 207 6.99 -7.47 -29.97
C ARG A 207 6.80 -6.77 -31.30
N GLU A 208 6.58 -7.52 -32.40
CA GLU A 208 6.29 -7.00 -33.72
C GLU A 208 4.80 -6.62 -33.89
N GLN A 209 3.98 -6.94 -32.87
CA GLN A 209 2.54 -6.75 -32.87
C GLN A 209 2.12 -5.75 -31.77
N GLU A 210 2.88 -4.68 -31.61
CA GLU A 210 2.53 -3.61 -30.68
C GLU A 210 1.24 -2.92 -31.12
N LEU A 211 0.35 -2.73 -30.15
CA LEU A 211 -0.90 -2.02 -30.34
C LEU A 211 -0.70 -0.56 -29.96
N GLU A 212 -1.25 0.36 -30.76
CA GLU A 212 -1.32 1.76 -30.37
C GLU A 212 -2.10 1.87 -29.06
N GLY A 213 -1.53 2.62 -28.12
CA GLY A 213 -2.09 2.78 -26.77
C GLY A 213 -3.52 3.30 -26.83
N ALA A 214 -4.43 2.54 -26.25
CA ALA A 214 -5.86 2.79 -26.31
C ALA A 214 -6.39 3.63 -25.15
N PHE A 215 -5.55 4.45 -24.48
CA PHE A 215 -6.03 5.27 -23.38
C PHE A 215 -5.54 6.71 -23.45
N ASP A 216 -6.45 7.59 -23.09
CA ASP A 216 -6.11 8.97 -22.76
C ASP A 216 -5.51 8.97 -21.35
N VAL A 217 -4.21 9.27 -21.25
CA VAL A 217 -3.54 9.45 -19.96
C VAL A 217 -3.65 10.89 -19.54
N CYS A 218 -4.11 11.10 -18.32
CA CYS A 218 -4.12 12.40 -17.66
C CYS A 218 -3.24 12.34 -16.41
N THR A 219 -2.36 13.32 -16.26
CA THR A 219 -1.53 13.46 -15.05
C THR A 219 -2.03 14.66 -14.26
N GLU A 220 -2.45 14.44 -13.04
CA GLU A 220 -2.98 15.46 -12.15
C GLU A 220 -2.21 15.51 -10.84
N LEU A 221 -1.87 16.74 -10.39
CA LEU A 221 -1.39 16.95 -9.04
C LEU A 221 -2.59 17.10 -8.11
N VAL A 222 -2.75 16.15 -7.21
CA VAL A 222 -3.90 16.06 -6.31
C VAL A 222 -3.59 16.59 -4.92
N ALA A 223 -2.36 16.39 -4.44
CA ALA A 223 -1.91 16.87 -3.14
C ALA A 223 -0.43 17.28 -3.19
N ASP A 224 -0.05 18.23 -2.33
CA ASP A 224 1.33 18.68 -2.09
C ASP A 224 1.55 18.61 -0.58
N GLY A 225 2.35 17.64 -0.12
CA GLY A 225 2.56 17.42 1.32
C GLY A 225 3.29 16.12 1.62
N ILE A 226 2.80 15.39 2.65
CA ILE A 226 3.33 14.08 2.99
C ILE A 226 2.60 13.00 2.19
N GLU A 227 3.25 12.39 1.31
CA GLU A 227 2.90 11.02 0.86
C GLU A 227 4.15 10.21 0.58
#